data_0b9f889467bfc049e47c82851bf3c83e
#
_entry.id   0b9f889467bfc049e47c82851bf3c83e
#
_cell.length_a   1.000
_cell.length_b   1.000
_cell.length_c   1.000
_cell.angle_alpha   90.00
_cell.angle_beta   90.00
_cell.angle_gamma   90.00
#
_symmetry.space_group_name_H-M   'P 1'
#
loop_
_entity.id
_entity.type
_entity.pdbx_description
1 polymer ?
#
loop_
_entity_poly.entity_id
_entity_poly.type
_entity_poly.pdbx_seq_one_letter_code
_entity_poly.pdbx_strand_id
1 'polypeptide(L)'
;MTASDPTSKPAASTPAQDLAARTRANQERFAAGIGSLDARELENLLMNATNLAGTYYPEDRDKSGFALYAMSEADRARPLAERVPPTPLRHYYGYRDGKYHDDLYLRGGFADIRTIRKVLADDGFDQMGERIMEFGCSGGRMMRHLEAEAAANEVWGVDLHSAAIHWAQAHLSPPFHFMTNTTAPHLPFEDNSFGLIFAGSVWTHIGELDDAWLLEMRRILRPGGRLYITISDENTLAEVARISPDHASNGHVAELDAATGMLSKDWVAFVTRTTPWLQRVIYRREAWLERIGRWMEVRHARPNAYGWQTGVLLAKRG
;
A
#
# COMPACT_ATOMS: atom_id res chain seq x y z
N MET A 1 -53.72 -12.20 -41.16
CA MET A 1 -53.82 -11.06 -40.24
C MET A 1 -53.96 -11.63 -38.84
N THR A 2 -52.90 -11.86 -38.16
CA THR A 2 -52.87 -12.32 -36.76
C THR A 2 -52.69 -11.08 -35.88
N ALA A 3 -53.66 -10.78 -35.06
CA ALA A 3 -53.67 -9.67 -34.12
C ALA A 3 -52.62 -9.93 -33.05
N SER A 4 -51.68 -8.99 -32.84
CA SER A 4 -50.76 -8.95 -31.71
C SER A 4 -51.50 -8.57 -30.42
N ASP A 5 -51.38 -9.39 -29.41
CA ASP A 5 -51.94 -9.18 -28.08
C ASP A 5 -51.17 -8.02 -27.35
N PRO A 6 -51.83 -6.93 -26.90
CA PRO A 6 -51.17 -5.77 -26.32
C PRO A 6 -50.97 -5.86 -24.81
N THR A 7 -51.05 -7.04 -24.16
CA THR A 7 -51.07 -7.15 -22.70
C THR A 7 -49.85 -7.83 -22.06
N SER A 8 -48.68 -7.88 -22.72
CA SER A 8 -47.51 -8.33 -22.00
C SER A 8 -46.97 -7.23 -21.05
N LYS A 9 -47.27 -7.35 -19.76
CA LYS A 9 -46.61 -6.54 -18.72
C LYS A 9 -45.06 -6.78 -18.84
N PRO A 10 -44.28 -5.70 -18.76
CA PRO A 10 -42.84 -5.88 -18.71
C PRO A 10 -42.46 -6.76 -17.51
N ALA A 11 -41.56 -7.71 -17.72
CA ALA A 11 -41.08 -8.59 -16.68
C ALA A 11 -40.48 -7.74 -15.56
N ALA A 12 -40.84 -8.03 -14.30
CA ALA A 12 -40.29 -7.34 -13.15
C ALA A 12 -38.76 -7.55 -13.11
N SER A 13 -38.02 -6.48 -12.89
CA SER A 13 -36.56 -6.54 -12.77
C SER A 13 -36.15 -7.42 -11.58
N THR A 14 -35.07 -8.15 -11.73
CA THR A 14 -34.51 -8.91 -10.61
C THR A 14 -33.82 -7.98 -9.61
N PRO A 15 -33.69 -8.35 -8.31
CA PRO A 15 -32.98 -7.55 -7.33
C PRO A 15 -31.56 -7.16 -7.76
N ALA A 16 -30.87 -8.02 -8.52
CA ALA A 16 -29.54 -7.74 -9.08
C ALA A 16 -29.58 -6.65 -10.16
N GLN A 17 -30.62 -6.67 -11.02
CA GLN A 17 -30.82 -5.65 -12.06
C GLN A 17 -31.15 -4.30 -11.42
N ASP A 18 -31.94 -4.27 -10.35
CA ASP A 18 -32.27 -3.06 -9.59
C ASP A 18 -31.04 -2.47 -8.92
N LEU A 19 -30.19 -3.31 -8.34
CA LEU A 19 -28.93 -2.86 -7.72
C LEU A 19 -27.99 -2.29 -8.78
N ALA A 20 -27.84 -2.95 -9.91
CA ALA A 20 -27.00 -2.47 -11.01
C ALA A 20 -27.49 -1.12 -11.57
N ALA A 21 -28.81 -0.94 -11.69
CA ALA A 21 -29.42 0.31 -12.13
C ALA A 21 -29.18 1.45 -11.12
N ARG A 22 -29.33 1.19 -9.81
CA ARG A 22 -29.04 2.16 -8.73
C ARG A 22 -27.55 2.55 -8.70
N THR A 23 -26.66 1.58 -8.86
CA THR A 23 -25.22 1.83 -8.90
C THR A 23 -24.87 2.74 -10.07
N ARG A 24 -25.40 2.46 -11.25
CA ARG A 24 -25.20 3.28 -12.45
C ARG A 24 -25.72 4.71 -12.26
N ALA A 25 -26.95 4.86 -11.75
CA ALA A 25 -27.53 6.17 -11.47
C ALA A 25 -26.71 6.97 -10.44
N ASN A 26 -26.13 6.31 -9.44
CA ASN A 26 -25.25 6.97 -8.48
C ASN A 26 -23.93 7.39 -9.12
N GLN A 27 -23.35 6.57 -10.00
CA GLN A 27 -22.14 6.92 -10.75
C GLN A 27 -22.38 8.11 -11.68
N GLU A 28 -23.54 8.15 -12.36
CA GLU A 28 -23.93 9.28 -13.22
C GLU A 28 -24.11 10.58 -12.41
N ARG A 29 -24.75 10.52 -11.24
CA ARG A 29 -24.89 11.66 -10.33
C ARG A 29 -23.54 12.15 -9.82
N PHE A 30 -22.67 11.22 -9.44
CA PHE A 30 -21.31 11.54 -9.02
C PHE A 30 -20.53 12.21 -10.16
N ALA A 31 -20.53 11.63 -11.35
CA ALA A 31 -19.89 12.20 -12.54
C ALA A 31 -20.43 13.59 -12.89
N ALA A 32 -21.75 13.81 -12.79
CA ALA A 32 -22.35 15.12 -13.01
C ALA A 32 -21.92 16.14 -11.94
N GLY A 33 -21.79 15.71 -10.68
CA GLY A 33 -21.35 16.57 -9.57
C GLY A 33 -19.89 17.00 -9.68
N ILE A 34 -19.03 16.14 -10.27
CA ILE A 34 -17.60 16.45 -10.45
C ILE A 34 -17.26 17.13 -11.79
N GLY A 35 -18.25 17.27 -12.68
CA GLY A 35 -18.03 17.87 -14.01
C GLY A 35 -17.62 19.36 -14.00
N SER A 36 -17.68 20.02 -12.85
CA SER A 36 -17.22 21.38 -12.64
C SER A 36 -15.78 21.48 -12.14
N LEU A 37 -15.15 20.36 -11.79
CA LEU A 37 -13.77 20.31 -11.31
C LEU A 37 -12.80 20.47 -12.46
N ASP A 38 -11.67 21.11 -12.19
CA ASP A 38 -10.58 21.11 -13.16
C ASP A 38 -9.94 19.72 -13.31
N ALA A 39 -9.14 19.54 -14.36
CA ALA A 39 -8.56 18.24 -14.66
C ALA A 39 -7.69 17.70 -13.50
N ARG A 40 -7.01 18.56 -12.75
CA ARG A 40 -6.14 18.18 -11.63
C ARG A 40 -6.96 17.79 -10.39
N GLU A 41 -8.01 18.55 -10.10
CA GLU A 41 -8.94 18.24 -9.02
C GLU A 41 -9.66 16.92 -9.30
N LEU A 42 -10.09 16.72 -10.56
CA LEU A 42 -10.71 15.49 -11.02
C LEU A 42 -9.75 14.29 -10.91
N GLU A 43 -8.49 14.44 -11.33
CA GLU A 43 -7.47 13.40 -11.16
C GLU A 43 -7.26 13.02 -9.70
N ASN A 44 -7.12 14.01 -8.81
CA ASN A 44 -6.96 13.76 -7.38
C ASN A 44 -8.17 13.05 -6.77
N LEU A 45 -9.36 13.47 -7.15
CA LEU A 45 -10.60 12.85 -6.69
C LEU A 45 -10.74 11.42 -7.21
N LEU A 46 -10.44 11.19 -8.48
CA LEU A 46 -10.46 9.86 -9.11
C LEU A 46 -9.39 8.94 -8.54
N MET A 47 -8.20 9.44 -8.22
CA MET A 47 -7.18 8.67 -7.52
C MET A 47 -7.67 8.18 -6.16
N ASN A 48 -8.24 9.07 -5.37
CA ASN A 48 -8.79 8.70 -4.07
C ASN A 48 -10.00 7.77 -4.21
N ALA A 49 -10.89 8.03 -5.16
CA ALA A 49 -12.02 7.17 -5.44
C ALA A 49 -11.59 5.81 -5.98
N THR A 50 -10.55 5.75 -6.80
CA THR A 50 -9.99 4.50 -7.31
C THR A 50 -9.40 3.66 -6.19
N ASN A 51 -8.68 4.28 -5.27
CA ASN A 51 -8.16 3.59 -4.10
C ASN A 51 -9.26 3.13 -3.14
N LEU A 52 -10.39 3.81 -3.09
CA LEU A 52 -11.51 3.48 -2.20
C LEU A 52 -12.57 2.60 -2.85
N ALA A 53 -12.86 2.80 -4.12
CA ALA A 53 -13.95 2.13 -4.81
C ALA A 53 -13.51 0.97 -5.67
N GLY A 54 -12.18 0.68 -5.67
CA GLY A 54 -11.63 -0.45 -6.37
C GLY A 54 -12.18 -0.59 -7.76
N THR A 55 -11.65 0.17 -8.61
CA THR A 55 -11.54 -0.27 -9.99
C THR A 55 -10.72 -1.55 -10.03
N TYR A 56 -10.90 -2.29 -9.05
CA TYR A 56 -10.06 -3.24 -8.47
C TYR A 56 -10.05 -4.51 -9.16
N TYR A 57 -11.00 -4.89 -9.83
CA TYR A 57 -11.11 -6.22 -10.39
C TYR A 57 -11.73 -6.15 -11.76
N PRO A 58 -11.17 -5.36 -12.70
CA PRO A 58 -11.73 -5.36 -14.03
C PRO A 58 -11.76 -6.77 -14.61
N GLU A 59 -10.76 -7.58 -14.30
CA GLU A 59 -10.64 -8.96 -14.72
C GLU A 59 -11.44 -9.96 -13.88
N ASP A 60 -11.67 -9.67 -12.60
CA ASP A 60 -12.45 -10.53 -11.69
C ASP A 60 -13.90 -10.10 -11.55
N ARG A 61 -14.28 -9.01 -12.19
CA ARG A 61 -15.69 -8.71 -12.35
C ARG A 61 -16.28 -9.77 -13.23
N ASP A 62 -17.01 -10.67 -12.59
CA ASP A 62 -17.91 -11.50 -13.36
C ASP A 62 -18.88 -10.61 -14.16
N LYS A 63 -19.64 -11.20 -15.03
CA LYS A 63 -20.61 -10.45 -15.84
C LYS A 63 -21.71 -9.76 -15.02
N SER A 64 -21.80 -10.04 -13.71
CA SER A 64 -22.71 -9.39 -12.78
C SER A 64 -22.11 -8.13 -12.12
N GLY A 65 -20.81 -7.92 -12.25
CA GLY A 65 -20.09 -6.78 -11.68
C GLY A 65 -19.69 -6.92 -10.22
N PHE A 66 -19.76 -8.14 -9.67
CA PHE A 66 -19.32 -8.45 -8.31
C PHE A 66 -18.05 -9.28 -8.33
N ALA A 67 -17.09 -8.92 -7.47
CA ALA A 67 -16.00 -9.79 -7.09
C ALA A 67 -16.34 -10.44 -5.75
N LEU A 68 -16.44 -11.75 -5.72
CA LEU A 68 -16.66 -12.50 -4.48
C LEU A 68 -15.37 -13.22 -4.09
N TYR A 69 -14.74 -12.75 -3.02
CA TYR A 69 -13.57 -13.41 -2.42
C TYR A 69 -14.00 -14.32 -1.27
N ALA A 70 -14.87 -15.25 -1.56
CA ALA A 70 -15.25 -16.27 -0.59
C ALA A 70 -14.08 -17.25 -0.39
N MET A 71 -13.72 -17.48 0.86
CA MET A 71 -12.72 -18.47 1.20
C MET A 71 -13.30 -19.86 1.00
N SER A 72 -12.69 -20.68 0.12
CA SER A 72 -13.01 -22.09 0.00
C SER A 72 -12.59 -22.87 1.25
N GLU A 73 -13.14 -24.07 1.46
CA GLU A 73 -12.67 -24.96 2.52
C GLU A 73 -11.19 -25.33 2.36
N ALA A 74 -10.75 -25.52 1.12
CA ALA A 74 -9.35 -25.79 0.82
C ALA A 74 -8.44 -24.62 1.21
N ASP A 75 -8.87 -23.39 0.99
CA ASP A 75 -8.11 -22.20 1.40
C ASP A 75 -8.09 -22.05 2.93
N ARG A 76 -9.19 -22.38 3.62
CA ARG A 76 -9.25 -22.37 5.09
C ARG A 76 -8.32 -23.39 5.72
N ALA A 77 -8.13 -24.53 5.06
CA ALA A 77 -7.23 -25.59 5.52
C ALA A 77 -5.74 -25.24 5.33
N ARG A 78 -5.41 -24.25 4.50
CA ARG A 78 -4.03 -23.81 4.31
C ARG A 78 -3.52 -23.03 5.52
N PRO A 79 -2.24 -23.20 5.91
CA PRO A 79 -1.59 -22.32 6.86
C PRO A 79 -1.73 -20.83 6.42
N LEU A 80 -1.84 -19.91 7.36
CA LEU A 80 -1.97 -18.47 7.06
C LEU A 80 -0.85 -17.96 6.16
N ALA A 81 0.39 -18.41 6.43
CA ALA A 81 1.56 -18.05 5.65
C ALA A 81 1.48 -18.45 4.17
N GLU A 82 0.65 -19.43 3.81
CA GLU A 82 0.51 -19.97 2.45
C GLU A 82 -0.70 -19.42 1.69
N ARG A 83 -1.59 -18.67 2.35
CA ARG A 83 -2.77 -18.09 1.71
C ARG A 83 -2.37 -16.90 0.85
N VAL A 84 -2.64 -16.96 -0.45
CA VAL A 84 -2.22 -15.94 -1.42
C VAL A 84 -3.44 -15.21 -1.97
N PRO A 85 -3.44 -13.86 -1.99
CA PRO A 85 -4.52 -13.12 -2.62
C PRO A 85 -4.56 -13.36 -4.12
N PRO A 86 -5.73 -13.19 -4.77
CA PRO A 86 -5.87 -13.28 -6.21
C PRO A 86 -4.89 -12.37 -6.96
N THR A 87 -4.51 -12.77 -8.17
CA THR A 87 -3.56 -12.04 -9.01
C THR A 87 -3.85 -10.55 -9.15
N PRO A 88 -5.09 -10.08 -9.36
CA PRO A 88 -5.37 -8.65 -9.48
C PRO A 88 -4.94 -7.86 -8.25
N LEU A 89 -5.14 -8.39 -7.04
CA LEU A 89 -4.70 -7.75 -5.81
C LEU A 89 -3.18 -7.69 -5.67
N ARG A 90 -2.48 -8.72 -6.17
CA ARG A 90 -1.00 -8.75 -6.20
C ARG A 90 -0.44 -7.86 -7.30
N HIS A 91 -1.10 -7.82 -8.44
CA HIS A 91 -0.70 -7.06 -9.63
C HIS A 91 -0.54 -5.57 -9.33
N TYR A 92 -1.47 -4.99 -8.58
CA TYR A 92 -1.42 -3.59 -8.18
C TYR A 92 -0.10 -3.21 -7.49
N TYR A 93 0.50 -4.13 -6.75
CA TYR A 93 1.76 -3.95 -6.04
C TYR A 93 3.00 -4.48 -6.78
N GLY A 94 2.93 -4.63 -8.10
CA GLY A 94 4.05 -5.00 -8.93
C GLY A 94 4.27 -6.49 -9.16
N TYR A 95 3.48 -7.36 -8.54
CA TYR A 95 3.52 -8.81 -8.77
C TYR A 95 2.63 -9.19 -9.96
N ARG A 96 3.05 -8.79 -11.17
CA ARG A 96 2.29 -8.94 -12.40
C ARG A 96 2.31 -10.36 -12.94
N ASP A 97 1.26 -10.70 -13.70
CA ASP A 97 1.11 -12.00 -14.33
C ASP A 97 2.32 -12.47 -15.12
N GLY A 98 2.57 -13.78 -15.06
CA GLY A 98 3.64 -14.45 -15.78
C GLY A 98 5.06 -14.16 -15.30
N LYS A 99 5.26 -13.13 -14.47
CA LYS A 99 6.58 -12.72 -13.99
C LYS A 99 6.87 -13.12 -12.54
N TYR A 100 5.81 -13.23 -11.72
CA TYR A 100 5.95 -13.51 -10.30
C TYR A 100 4.93 -14.57 -9.87
N HIS A 101 5.41 -15.75 -9.54
CA HIS A 101 4.61 -16.83 -8.99
C HIS A 101 4.26 -16.60 -7.53
N ASP A 102 3.25 -17.29 -7.03
CA ASP A 102 2.83 -17.28 -5.62
C ASP A 102 4.00 -17.49 -4.67
N ASP A 103 4.89 -18.39 -5.02
CA ASP A 103 6.10 -18.70 -4.27
C ASP A 103 7.03 -17.48 -4.12
N LEU A 104 7.21 -16.66 -5.16
CA LEU A 104 8.01 -15.44 -5.05
C LEU A 104 7.34 -14.39 -4.15
N TYR A 105 6.00 -14.28 -4.21
CA TYR A 105 5.24 -13.41 -3.34
C TYR A 105 5.42 -13.78 -1.87
N LEU A 106 5.30 -15.07 -1.55
CA LEU A 106 5.44 -15.58 -0.19
C LEU A 106 6.89 -15.49 0.31
N ARG A 107 7.86 -15.97 -0.49
CA ARG A 107 9.29 -15.90 -0.12
C ARG A 107 9.79 -14.47 0.04
N GLY A 108 9.31 -13.56 -0.80
CA GLY A 108 9.65 -12.15 -0.68
C GLY A 108 9.15 -11.56 0.65
N GLY A 109 7.88 -11.82 1.00
CA GLY A 109 7.30 -11.38 2.28
C GLY A 109 8.06 -11.93 3.48
N PHE A 110 8.42 -13.22 3.45
CA PHE A 110 9.22 -13.84 4.49
C PHE A 110 10.63 -13.24 4.61
N ALA A 111 11.31 -13.00 3.48
CA ALA A 111 12.64 -12.40 3.46
C ALA A 111 12.64 -10.99 4.04
N ASP A 112 11.61 -10.20 3.72
CA ASP A 112 11.47 -8.83 4.23
C ASP A 112 11.24 -8.82 5.74
N ILE A 113 10.35 -9.66 6.27
CA ILE A 113 10.13 -9.79 7.72
C ILE A 113 11.40 -10.27 8.44
N ARG A 114 12.13 -11.22 7.85
CA ARG A 114 13.42 -11.64 8.40
C ARG A 114 14.42 -10.50 8.49
N THR A 115 14.44 -9.62 7.47
CA THR A 115 15.30 -8.43 7.48
C THR A 115 14.89 -7.46 8.58
N ILE A 116 13.59 -7.20 8.73
CA ILE A 116 13.06 -6.32 9.80
C ILE A 116 13.42 -6.88 11.17
N ARG A 117 13.15 -8.17 11.42
CA ARG A 117 13.53 -8.82 12.69
C ARG A 117 15.02 -8.69 13.00
N LYS A 118 15.87 -8.87 11.96
CA LYS A 118 17.32 -8.69 12.14
C LYS A 118 17.69 -7.26 12.49
N VAL A 119 17.10 -6.28 11.83
CA VAL A 119 17.36 -4.85 12.11
C VAL A 119 16.93 -4.48 13.53
N LEU A 120 15.78 -4.97 13.99
CA LEU A 120 15.30 -4.74 15.36
C LEU A 120 16.20 -5.41 16.40
N ALA A 121 16.63 -6.66 16.15
CA ALA A 121 17.54 -7.37 17.03
C ALA A 121 18.93 -6.68 17.12
N ASP A 122 19.45 -6.21 15.98
CA ASP A 122 20.72 -5.46 15.93
C ASP A 122 20.62 -4.14 16.70
N ASP A 123 19.41 -3.53 16.80
CA ASP A 123 19.10 -2.33 17.59
C ASP A 123 18.77 -2.62 19.06
N GLY A 124 18.70 -3.89 19.43
CA GLY A 124 18.33 -4.31 20.79
C GLY A 124 16.85 -4.10 21.14
N PHE A 125 15.98 -3.97 20.13
CA PHE A 125 14.54 -3.80 20.33
C PHE A 125 13.84 -5.16 20.33
N ASP A 126 13.16 -5.47 21.43
CA ASP A 126 12.26 -6.62 21.54
C ASP A 126 10.83 -6.19 21.17
N GLN A 127 10.29 -6.81 20.14
CA GLN A 127 8.93 -6.53 19.68
C GLN A 127 7.86 -7.39 20.40
N MET A 128 8.27 -8.33 21.22
CA MET A 128 7.33 -9.20 21.92
C MET A 128 6.62 -8.44 23.04
N GLY A 129 5.30 -8.60 23.10
CA GLY A 129 4.45 -7.83 24.04
C GLY A 129 4.08 -6.43 23.56
N GLU A 130 4.45 -6.08 22.32
CA GLU A 130 4.16 -4.77 21.73
C GLU A 130 2.95 -4.83 20.79
N ARG A 131 2.24 -3.71 20.65
CA ARG A 131 1.27 -3.54 19.55
C ARG A 131 2.04 -3.21 18.27
N ILE A 132 1.79 -3.98 17.21
CA ILE A 132 2.56 -3.92 15.95
C ILE A 132 1.65 -3.48 14.82
N MET A 133 2.16 -2.64 13.89
CA MET A 133 1.45 -2.26 12.67
C MET A 133 2.32 -2.42 11.44
N GLU A 134 1.76 -3.01 10.38
CA GLU A 134 2.22 -2.82 9.00
C GLU A 134 1.40 -1.70 8.34
N PHE A 135 2.06 -0.59 8.01
CA PHE A 135 1.46 0.51 7.26
C PHE A 135 1.72 0.31 5.77
N GLY A 136 0.63 0.22 4.97
CA GLY A 136 0.70 -0.19 3.57
C GLY A 136 0.79 -1.71 3.41
N CYS A 137 -0.05 -2.46 4.13
CA CYS A 137 0.03 -3.92 4.22
C CYS A 137 -0.51 -4.65 2.98
N SER A 138 -1.27 -3.98 2.11
CA SER A 138 -1.93 -4.63 0.98
C SER A 138 -2.75 -5.86 1.42
N GLY A 139 -2.62 -6.98 0.71
CA GLY A 139 -3.18 -8.29 1.08
C GLY A 139 -2.34 -9.06 2.10
N GLY A 140 -1.58 -8.37 2.97
CA GLY A 140 -0.83 -8.98 4.08
C GLY A 140 0.37 -9.80 3.62
N ARG A 141 1.13 -9.33 2.62
CA ARG A 141 2.29 -10.05 2.09
C ARG A 141 3.35 -10.32 3.15
N MET A 142 3.65 -9.36 3.98
CA MET A 142 4.59 -9.50 5.10
C MET A 142 3.88 -9.98 6.38
N MET A 143 2.71 -9.44 6.69
CA MET A 143 1.97 -9.75 7.93
C MET A 143 1.75 -11.24 8.18
N ARG A 144 1.46 -12.02 7.14
CA ARG A 144 1.22 -13.47 7.27
C ARG A 144 2.37 -14.25 7.88
N HIS A 145 3.57 -13.67 7.89
CA HIS A 145 4.78 -14.25 8.49
C HIS A 145 5.02 -13.79 9.94
N LEU A 146 4.05 -13.09 10.53
CA LEU A 146 4.08 -12.60 11.92
C LEU A 146 3.20 -13.43 12.87
N GLU A 147 2.90 -14.69 12.54
CA GLU A 147 2.07 -15.54 13.39
C GLU A 147 2.66 -15.73 14.80
N ALA A 148 3.98 -15.82 14.91
CA ALA A 148 4.66 -15.93 16.18
C ALA A 148 4.48 -14.67 17.04
N GLU A 149 4.62 -13.50 16.41
CA GLU A 149 4.38 -12.21 17.05
C GLU A 149 2.90 -12.05 17.43
N ALA A 150 1.99 -12.44 16.55
CA ALA A 150 0.54 -12.34 16.79
C ALA A 150 0.04 -13.22 17.93
N ALA A 151 0.81 -14.24 18.32
CA ALA A 151 0.50 -15.05 19.49
C ALA A 151 0.68 -14.28 20.82
N ALA A 152 1.50 -13.25 20.84
CA ALA A 152 1.82 -12.44 22.03
C ALA A 152 1.48 -10.95 21.86
N ASN A 153 1.14 -10.52 20.64
CA ASN A 153 0.97 -9.12 20.28
C ASN A 153 -0.35 -8.91 19.54
N GLU A 154 -0.87 -7.69 19.62
CA GLU A 154 -1.92 -7.21 18.73
C GLU A 154 -1.26 -6.69 17.43
N VAL A 155 -1.52 -7.36 16.29
CA VAL A 155 -0.89 -7.04 15.00
C VAL A 155 -1.91 -6.50 14.03
N TRP A 156 -1.68 -5.26 13.58
CA TRP A 156 -2.55 -4.50 12.67
C TRP A 156 -1.93 -4.32 11.29
N GLY A 157 -2.76 -4.43 10.26
CA GLY A 157 -2.44 -4.03 8.91
C GLY A 157 -3.36 -2.90 8.44
N VAL A 158 -2.80 -1.84 7.90
CA VAL A 158 -3.57 -0.75 7.33
C VAL A 158 -3.14 -0.47 5.89
N ASP A 159 -4.09 -0.20 5.01
CA ASP A 159 -3.83 0.12 3.60
C ASP A 159 -4.96 0.94 3.00
N LEU A 160 -4.66 1.74 1.99
CA LEU A 160 -5.63 2.48 1.19
C LEU A 160 -6.50 1.54 0.34
N HIS A 161 -5.95 0.40 -0.05
CA HIS A 161 -6.58 -0.53 -0.97
C HIS A 161 -7.64 -1.39 -0.27
N SER A 162 -8.85 -0.86 -0.16
CA SER A 162 -9.94 -1.48 0.59
C SER A 162 -10.23 -2.92 0.21
N ALA A 163 -10.05 -3.30 -1.06
CA ALA A 163 -10.29 -4.67 -1.46
C ALA A 163 -9.20 -5.64 -1.03
N ALA A 164 -7.94 -5.21 -1.03
CA ALA A 164 -6.88 -6.02 -0.45
C ALA A 164 -7.10 -6.20 1.05
N ILE A 165 -7.56 -5.15 1.74
CA ILE A 165 -7.95 -5.21 3.15
C ILE A 165 -9.14 -6.15 3.36
N HIS A 166 -10.19 -6.06 2.53
CA HIS A 166 -11.33 -6.96 2.63
C HIS A 166 -10.91 -8.43 2.44
N TRP A 167 -10.06 -8.69 1.45
CA TRP A 167 -9.50 -10.03 1.26
C TRP A 167 -8.70 -10.48 2.49
N ALA A 168 -7.81 -9.62 3.02
CA ALA A 168 -6.98 -9.94 4.17
C ALA A 168 -7.83 -10.21 5.44
N GLN A 169 -8.88 -9.42 5.67
CA GLN A 169 -9.84 -9.67 6.74
C GLN A 169 -10.50 -11.05 6.62
N ALA A 170 -10.91 -11.44 5.41
CA ALA A 170 -11.57 -12.72 5.19
C ALA A 170 -10.62 -13.92 5.31
N HIS A 171 -9.33 -13.75 5.02
CA HIS A 171 -8.39 -14.87 4.85
C HIS A 171 -7.28 -14.94 5.89
N LEU A 172 -6.96 -13.83 6.54
CA LEU A 172 -5.86 -13.73 7.49
C LEU A 172 -6.31 -13.32 8.91
N SER A 173 -7.57 -12.97 9.11
CA SER A 173 -8.13 -12.74 10.44
C SER A 173 -8.94 -13.94 10.93
N PRO A 174 -8.84 -14.35 12.20
CA PRO A 174 -7.74 -14.00 13.11
C PRO A 174 -6.43 -14.68 12.69
N PRO A 175 -5.25 -14.35 13.22
CA PRO A 175 -4.99 -13.54 14.42
C PRO A 175 -4.73 -12.05 14.11
N PHE A 176 -4.71 -11.66 12.84
CA PHE A 176 -4.39 -10.31 12.43
C PHE A 176 -5.63 -9.42 12.36
N HIS A 177 -5.42 -8.11 12.58
CA HIS A 177 -6.44 -7.08 12.42
C HIS A 177 -6.14 -6.25 11.18
N PHE A 178 -7.18 -5.86 10.43
CA PHE A 178 -7.00 -5.08 9.21
C PHE A 178 -7.99 -3.92 9.15
N MET A 179 -7.52 -2.78 8.63
CA MET A 179 -8.33 -1.60 8.47
C MET A 179 -7.95 -0.85 7.19
N THR A 180 -8.95 -0.35 6.48
CA THR A 180 -8.74 0.60 5.38
C THR A 180 -8.52 1.99 5.96
N ASN A 181 -7.44 2.68 5.52
CA ASN A 181 -7.20 4.09 5.82
C ASN A 181 -7.45 4.97 4.59
N THR A 182 -7.24 6.27 4.74
CA THR A 182 -7.32 7.26 3.66
C THR A 182 -5.94 7.84 3.36
N THR A 183 -5.86 8.72 2.36
CA THR A 183 -4.62 9.47 2.07
C THR A 183 -4.34 10.58 3.09
N ALA A 184 -5.32 10.95 3.92
CA ALA A 184 -5.12 11.92 4.99
C ALA A 184 -4.24 11.32 6.09
N PRO A 185 -3.19 12.02 6.56
CA PRO A 185 -2.24 11.50 7.56
C PRO A 185 -2.84 11.52 8.97
N HIS A 186 -3.84 10.67 9.16
CA HIS A 186 -4.47 10.42 10.45
C HIS A 186 -5.01 9.01 10.52
N LEU A 187 -4.71 8.30 11.59
CA LEU A 187 -5.21 6.95 11.89
C LEU A 187 -6.02 6.97 13.19
N PRO A 188 -7.11 6.20 13.27
CA PRO A 188 -7.98 6.18 14.45
C PRO A 188 -7.40 5.33 15.59
N PHE A 189 -6.18 5.60 15.94
CA PHE A 189 -5.48 4.98 17.07
C PHE A 189 -5.07 6.04 18.07
N GLU A 190 -5.01 5.64 19.33
CA GLU A 190 -4.60 6.51 20.43
C GLU A 190 -3.11 6.88 20.33
N ASP A 191 -2.76 8.01 20.92
CA ASP A 191 -1.37 8.41 21.07
C ASP A 191 -0.60 7.34 21.88
N ASN A 192 0.63 7.08 21.48
CA ASN A 192 1.53 6.17 22.20
C ASN A 192 1.03 4.72 22.31
N SER A 193 0.25 4.26 21.36
CA SER A 193 -0.42 2.93 21.39
C SER A 193 0.35 1.81 20.71
N PHE A 194 1.38 2.11 19.90
CA PHE A 194 2.18 1.11 19.20
C PHE A 194 3.62 1.08 19.67
N GLY A 195 4.18 -0.12 19.81
CA GLY A 195 5.62 -0.29 20.05
C GLY A 195 6.42 -0.41 18.75
N LEU A 196 5.84 -0.99 17.72
CA LEU A 196 6.47 -1.15 16.42
C LEU A 196 5.52 -0.79 15.29
N ILE A 197 6.01 0.04 14.37
CA ILE A 197 5.38 0.27 13.06
C ILE A 197 6.41 -0.02 11.98
N PHE A 198 6.01 -0.73 10.93
CA PHE A 198 6.86 -0.89 9.76
C PHE A 198 6.08 -0.64 8.46
N ALA A 199 6.78 -0.15 7.43
CA ALA A 199 6.20 0.18 6.14
C ALA A 199 7.21 -0.11 5.01
N GLY A 200 6.93 -1.14 4.23
CA GLY A 200 7.73 -1.50 3.07
C GLY A 200 7.24 -0.80 1.81
N SER A 201 8.09 0.01 1.18
CA SER A 201 7.81 0.69 -0.09
C SER A 201 6.61 1.66 -0.06
N VAL A 202 6.29 2.25 1.09
CA VAL A 202 5.20 3.25 1.21
C VAL A 202 5.75 4.66 1.03
N TRP A 203 6.84 5.02 1.72
CA TRP A 203 7.47 6.34 1.58
C TRP A 203 7.96 6.63 0.16
N THR A 204 8.19 5.62 -0.63
CA THR A 204 8.48 5.74 -2.07
C THR A 204 7.32 6.27 -2.91
N HIS A 205 6.14 6.45 -2.31
CA HIS A 205 4.92 6.92 -2.97
C HIS A 205 4.23 8.08 -2.24
N ILE A 206 4.69 8.46 -1.05
CA ILE A 206 4.18 9.59 -0.27
C ILE A 206 5.12 10.78 -0.47
N GLY A 207 4.80 11.67 -1.41
CA GLY A 207 5.68 12.81 -1.71
C GLY A 207 5.42 14.01 -0.82
N GLU A 208 4.28 14.64 -1.02
CA GLU A 208 3.95 15.93 -0.40
C GLU A 208 3.52 15.81 1.07
N LEU A 209 3.15 14.61 1.52
CA LEU A 209 2.65 14.34 2.86
C LEU A 209 3.60 13.48 3.70
N ASP A 210 4.85 13.30 3.28
CA ASP A 210 5.80 12.44 3.97
C ASP A 210 6.07 12.86 5.41
N ASP A 211 6.24 14.16 5.65
CA ASP A 211 6.42 14.73 6.99
C ASP A 211 5.16 14.54 7.87
N ALA A 212 3.99 14.78 7.29
CA ALA A 212 2.73 14.66 8.01
C ALA A 212 2.45 13.20 8.42
N TRP A 213 2.71 12.24 7.52
CA TRP A 213 2.64 10.83 7.84
C TRP A 213 3.70 10.40 8.87
N LEU A 214 4.91 10.94 8.79
CA LEU A 214 5.94 10.68 9.79
C LEU A 214 5.52 11.18 11.18
N LEU A 215 4.92 12.36 11.26
CA LEU A 215 4.40 12.91 12.51
C LEU A 215 3.22 12.09 13.04
N GLU A 216 2.35 11.56 12.16
CA GLU A 216 1.28 10.66 12.56
C GLU A 216 1.82 9.33 13.11
N MET A 217 2.81 8.71 12.43
CA MET A 217 3.48 7.52 12.96
C MET A 217 4.12 7.81 14.31
N ARG A 218 4.77 8.97 14.46
CA ARG A 218 5.33 9.41 15.74
C ARG A 218 4.26 9.59 16.82
N ARG A 219 3.08 10.12 16.46
CA ARG A 219 1.98 10.30 17.42
C ARG A 219 1.54 8.98 18.02
N ILE A 220 1.28 8.00 17.18
CA ILE A 220 0.76 6.69 17.62
C ILE A 220 1.83 5.77 18.21
N LEU A 221 3.11 5.96 17.89
CA LEU A 221 4.20 5.24 18.55
C LEU A 221 4.35 5.65 20.00
N ARG A 222 4.59 4.70 20.90
CA ARG A 222 4.98 4.98 22.28
C ARG A 222 6.41 5.55 22.35
N PRO A 223 6.78 6.27 23.43
CA PRO A 223 8.17 6.62 23.67
C PRO A 223 9.07 5.39 23.60
N GLY A 224 10.21 5.49 22.91
CA GLY A 224 11.11 4.37 22.64
C GLY A 224 10.60 3.34 21.63
N GLY A 225 9.39 3.49 21.09
CA GLY A 225 8.89 2.66 20.00
C GLY A 225 9.68 2.83 18.70
N ARG A 226 9.56 1.89 17.80
CA ARG A 226 10.31 1.83 16.53
C ARG A 226 9.40 2.02 15.31
N LEU A 227 9.92 2.78 14.35
CA LEU A 227 9.38 2.91 13.01
C LEU A 227 10.43 2.42 12.02
N TYR A 228 10.15 1.32 11.32
CA TYR A 228 10.96 0.86 10.21
C TYR A 228 10.27 1.22 8.89
N ILE A 229 10.93 2.00 8.06
CA ILE A 229 10.42 2.39 6.74
C ILE A 229 11.45 2.15 5.66
N THR A 230 11.00 2.07 4.41
CA THR A 230 11.91 1.97 3.27
C THR A 230 11.73 3.14 2.32
N ILE A 231 12.84 3.66 1.81
CA ILE A 231 12.89 4.79 0.89
C ILE A 231 13.65 4.42 -0.38
N SER A 232 13.31 5.07 -1.48
CA SER A 232 14.18 5.15 -2.65
C SER A 232 15.11 6.35 -2.49
N ASP A 233 16.38 6.14 -2.69
CA ASP A 233 17.42 7.16 -2.56
C ASP A 233 18.42 7.07 -3.72
N GLU A 234 19.53 7.82 -3.64
CA GLU A 234 20.61 7.79 -4.62
C GLU A 234 21.20 6.38 -4.81
N ASN A 235 21.22 5.56 -3.75
CA ASN A 235 21.65 4.16 -3.87
C ASN A 235 20.66 3.34 -4.71
N THR A 236 19.35 3.56 -4.49
CA THR A 236 18.30 2.91 -5.30
C THR A 236 18.49 3.23 -6.78
N LEU A 237 18.75 4.49 -7.12
CA LEU A 237 19.01 4.89 -8.52
C LEU A 237 20.22 4.19 -9.10
N ALA A 238 21.33 4.17 -8.36
CA ALA A 238 22.57 3.52 -8.80
C ALA A 238 22.36 2.01 -9.02
N GLU A 239 21.68 1.32 -8.10
CA GLU A 239 21.42 -0.11 -8.21
C GLU A 239 20.45 -0.45 -9.35
N VAL A 240 19.39 0.34 -9.54
CA VAL A 240 18.46 0.15 -10.67
C VAL A 240 19.19 0.37 -12.00
N ALA A 241 20.03 1.39 -12.12
CA ALA A 241 20.82 1.63 -13.33
C ALA A 241 21.79 0.48 -13.63
N ARG A 242 22.39 -0.10 -12.59
CA ARG A 242 23.34 -1.21 -12.72
C ARG A 242 22.68 -2.54 -13.11
N ILE A 243 21.52 -2.86 -12.50
CA ILE A 243 20.88 -4.18 -12.64
C ILE A 243 19.86 -4.19 -13.78
N SER A 244 19.21 -3.10 -14.03
CA SER A 244 18.15 -2.93 -15.01
C SER A 244 18.33 -1.63 -15.80
N PRO A 245 19.34 -1.53 -16.68
CA PRO A 245 19.64 -0.29 -17.41
C PRO A 245 18.42 0.27 -18.17
N ASP A 246 17.59 -0.62 -18.70
CA ASP A 246 16.39 -0.26 -19.47
C ASP A 246 15.15 0.01 -18.60
N HIS A 247 15.31 0.06 -17.28
CA HIS A 247 14.17 0.31 -16.40
C HIS A 247 13.65 1.74 -16.62
N ALA A 248 12.33 1.87 -16.78
CA ALA A 248 11.67 3.15 -17.11
C ALA A 248 12.04 4.31 -16.14
N SER A 249 12.32 3.99 -14.86
CA SER A 249 12.75 5.01 -13.88
C SER A 249 14.06 5.69 -14.26
N ASN A 250 14.99 5.00 -14.94
CA ASN A 250 16.28 5.57 -15.36
C ASN A 250 16.06 6.65 -16.42
N GLY A 251 15.18 6.39 -17.40
CA GLY A 251 14.80 7.35 -18.42
C GLY A 251 14.18 8.59 -17.82
N HIS A 252 13.19 8.44 -16.95
CA HIS A 252 12.52 9.57 -16.29
C HIS A 252 13.45 10.43 -15.45
N VAL A 253 14.38 9.83 -14.71
CA VAL A 253 15.36 10.59 -13.92
C VAL A 253 16.32 11.33 -14.84
N ALA A 254 16.81 10.70 -15.90
CA ALA A 254 17.72 11.33 -16.86
C ALA A 254 17.05 12.50 -17.62
N GLU A 255 15.81 12.32 -18.06
CA GLU A 255 15.02 13.36 -18.70
C GLU A 255 14.78 14.57 -17.77
N LEU A 256 14.42 14.30 -16.52
CA LEU A 256 14.19 15.34 -15.52
C LEU A 256 15.48 16.08 -15.20
N ASP A 257 16.60 15.37 -15.05
CA ASP A 257 17.90 16.00 -14.80
C ASP A 257 18.37 16.82 -16.00
N ALA A 258 18.22 16.32 -17.22
CA ALA A 258 18.54 17.04 -18.44
C ALA A 258 17.72 18.34 -18.57
N ALA A 259 16.45 18.30 -18.17
CA ALA A 259 15.56 19.46 -18.22
C ALA A 259 15.81 20.49 -17.10
N THR A 260 16.27 20.04 -15.92
CA THR A 260 16.28 20.88 -14.71
C THR A 260 17.65 20.99 -14.05
N GLY A 261 18.61 20.12 -14.40
CA GLY A 261 19.89 19.99 -13.71
C GLY A 261 19.75 19.61 -12.24
N MET A 262 18.68 18.87 -11.89
CA MET A 262 18.29 18.63 -10.50
C MET A 262 19.31 17.83 -9.70
N LEU A 263 20.01 16.87 -10.32
CA LEU A 263 21.00 16.06 -9.61
C LEU A 263 22.20 16.87 -9.13
N SER A 264 22.46 18.03 -9.77
CA SER A 264 23.51 18.95 -9.37
C SER A 264 23.08 20.00 -8.35
N LYS A 265 21.76 20.09 -8.04
CA LYS A 265 21.21 21.07 -7.10
C LYS A 265 21.06 20.46 -5.70
N ASP A 266 20.97 21.33 -4.70
CA ASP A 266 20.56 20.91 -3.37
C ASP A 266 19.08 20.57 -3.35
N TRP A 267 18.78 19.34 -2.92
CA TRP A 267 17.43 18.83 -2.79
C TRP A 267 17.34 17.83 -1.63
N VAL A 268 16.18 17.72 -1.03
CA VAL A 268 15.90 16.73 0.04
C VAL A 268 15.14 15.55 -0.52
N ALA A 269 14.14 15.84 -1.35
CA ALA A 269 13.36 14.84 -2.05
C ALA A 269 12.87 15.40 -3.39
N PHE A 270 12.72 14.54 -4.37
CA PHE A 270 11.99 14.89 -5.58
C PHE A 270 10.94 13.83 -5.91
N VAL A 271 9.88 14.26 -6.55
CA VAL A 271 8.75 13.42 -6.91
C VAL A 271 8.69 13.33 -8.42
N THR A 272 8.71 12.11 -8.95
CA THR A 272 8.42 11.82 -10.36
C THR A 272 7.05 11.17 -10.48
N ARG A 273 6.32 11.47 -11.53
CA ARG A 273 5.09 10.78 -11.88
C ARG A 273 5.34 9.94 -13.12
N THR A 274 5.36 8.63 -12.96
CA THR A 274 5.50 7.69 -14.08
C THR A 274 4.17 7.47 -14.81
N THR A 275 3.08 7.69 -14.11
CA THR A 275 1.71 7.77 -14.63
C THR A 275 0.95 8.81 -13.81
N PRO A 276 -0.22 9.29 -14.23
CA PRO A 276 -1.05 10.20 -13.42
C PRO A 276 -1.34 9.66 -12.01
N TRP A 277 -1.28 8.35 -11.85
CA TRP A 277 -1.67 7.62 -10.63
C TRP A 277 -0.50 7.16 -9.76
N LEU A 278 0.70 7.11 -10.32
CA LEU A 278 1.86 6.55 -9.64
C LEU A 278 2.97 7.58 -9.57
N GLN A 279 3.09 8.20 -8.43
CA GLN A 279 4.27 8.99 -8.10
C GLN A 279 5.36 8.10 -7.50
N ARG A 280 6.59 8.46 -7.75
CA ARG A 280 7.77 7.92 -7.08
C ARG A 280 8.50 9.05 -6.39
N VAL A 281 8.90 8.81 -5.17
CA VAL A 281 9.68 9.75 -4.36
C VAL A 281 11.09 9.21 -4.25
N ILE A 282 12.05 10.03 -4.58
CA ILE A 282 13.47 9.75 -4.41
C ILE A 282 14.01 10.75 -3.40
N TYR A 283 14.66 10.26 -2.38
CA TYR A 283 15.23 11.06 -1.31
C TYR A 283 16.75 11.19 -1.47
N ARG A 284 17.29 12.38 -1.21
CA ARG A 284 18.69 12.51 -0.88
C ARG A 284 18.86 12.06 0.56
N ARG A 285 19.36 10.86 0.75
CA ARG A 285 19.30 10.16 2.02
C ARG A 285 19.79 10.99 3.20
N GLU A 286 20.98 11.57 3.10
CA GLU A 286 21.55 12.35 4.20
C GLU A 286 20.71 13.57 4.55
N ALA A 287 20.32 14.37 3.57
CA ALA A 287 19.49 15.56 3.76
C ALA A 287 18.12 15.21 4.34
N TRP A 288 17.54 14.12 3.88
CA TRP A 288 16.25 13.65 4.40
C TRP A 288 16.38 13.14 5.84
N LEU A 289 17.42 12.35 6.16
CA LEU A 289 17.68 11.87 7.51
C LEU A 289 17.96 13.03 8.50
N GLU A 290 18.69 14.06 8.07
CA GLU A 290 18.86 15.27 8.87
C GLU A 290 17.53 15.96 9.16
N ARG A 291 16.67 16.08 8.14
CA ARG A 291 15.34 16.69 8.28
C ARG A 291 14.48 15.93 9.29
N ILE A 292 14.32 14.62 9.11
CA ILE A 292 13.48 13.79 10.00
C ILE A 292 14.09 13.60 11.38
N GLY A 293 15.40 13.71 11.50
CA GLY A 293 16.15 13.67 12.76
C GLY A 293 15.71 14.75 13.77
N ARG A 294 14.98 15.77 13.33
CA ARG A 294 14.36 16.78 14.20
C ARG A 294 13.20 16.19 15.01
N TRP A 295 12.50 15.21 14.48
CA TRP A 295 11.29 14.64 15.08
C TRP A 295 11.48 13.24 15.65
N MET A 296 12.34 12.45 15.01
CA MET A 296 12.62 11.07 15.36
C MET A 296 14.12 10.87 15.55
N GLU A 297 14.51 9.92 16.36
CA GLU A 297 15.90 9.49 16.44
C GLU A 297 16.21 8.52 15.30
N VAL A 298 17.17 8.84 14.45
CA VAL A 298 17.66 7.93 13.42
C VAL A 298 18.57 6.89 14.05
N ARG A 299 18.16 5.63 14.02
CA ARG A 299 18.91 4.50 14.59
C ARG A 299 19.83 3.86 13.55
N HIS A 300 19.28 3.52 12.39
CA HIS A 300 19.97 2.87 11.28
C HIS A 300 19.44 3.33 9.94
N ALA A 301 20.33 3.40 8.94
CA ALA A 301 19.97 3.49 7.54
C ALA A 301 20.81 2.47 6.77
N ARG A 302 20.18 1.47 6.18
CA ARG A 302 20.84 0.34 5.54
C ARG A 302 20.42 0.24 4.08
N PRO A 303 21.31 0.53 3.12
CA PRO A 303 21.03 0.33 1.69
C PRO A 303 20.69 -1.12 1.36
N ASN A 304 19.88 -1.32 0.33
CA ASN A 304 19.46 -2.64 -0.19
C ASN A 304 18.79 -3.55 0.87
N ALA A 305 18.16 -2.98 1.88
CA ALA A 305 17.48 -3.74 2.93
C ALA A 305 16.08 -4.21 2.51
N TYR A 306 15.52 -3.64 1.44
CA TYR A 306 14.23 -4.01 0.86
C TYR A 306 14.32 -3.91 -0.67
N GLY A 307 14.74 -5.00 -1.31
CA GLY A 307 15.15 -4.93 -2.70
C GLY A 307 16.26 -3.91 -2.88
N TRP A 308 16.01 -2.89 -3.72
CA TRP A 308 16.97 -1.81 -3.98
C TRP A 308 16.80 -0.60 -3.04
N GLN A 309 15.80 -0.63 -2.17
CA GLN A 309 15.49 0.47 -1.28
C GLN A 309 16.35 0.43 -0.02
N THR A 310 16.59 1.60 0.53
CA THR A 310 17.24 1.76 1.83
C THR A 310 16.21 1.59 2.94
N GLY A 311 16.46 0.66 3.86
CA GLY A 311 15.69 0.51 5.09
C GLY A 311 16.20 1.48 6.15
N VAL A 312 15.28 2.21 6.76
CA VAL A 312 15.57 3.21 7.80
C VAL A 312 14.83 2.84 9.08
N LEU A 313 15.56 2.69 10.18
CA LEU A 313 15.00 2.47 11.51
C LEU A 313 15.06 3.78 12.30
N LEU A 314 13.90 4.18 12.78
CA LEU A 314 13.70 5.37 13.60
C LEU A 314 13.17 4.98 14.97
N ALA A 315 13.47 5.79 16.00
CA ALA A 315 12.88 5.67 17.31
C ALA A 315 12.14 6.95 17.69
N LYS A 316 11.00 6.81 18.37
CA LYS A 316 10.36 7.94 19.02
C LYS A 316 11.16 8.29 20.28
N ARG A 317 11.63 9.54 20.35
CA ARG A 317 12.29 10.05 21.55
C ARG A 317 11.33 10.02 22.74
N GLY A 318 11.88 9.76 23.92
CA GLY A 318 11.15 9.81 25.18
C GLY A 318 10.66 11.22 25.55
#